data_4dcbe6491bf3260a777d016279c288da
#
_entry.id   4dcbe6491bf3260a777d016279c288da
#
_cell.length_a   1.000
_cell.length_b   1.000
_cell.length_c   1.000
_cell.angle_alpha   90.00
_cell.angle_beta   90.00
_cell.angle_gamma   90.00
#
_symmetry.space_group_name_H-M   'P 1'
#
loop_
_entity.id
_entity.type
_entity.pdbx_description
1 polymer ?
#
loop_
_entity_poly.entity_id
_entity_poly.type
_entity_poly.pdbx_seq_one_letter_code
_entity_poly.pdbx_strand_id
1 'polypeptide(L)'
;VSLGMLEEYFQVQGREWERFAWLKSRVVAPFASVRSGRALPLRSLVTAFVYRRYLDYGIFEGLRQLHRKIRDEAQRRAAGRPERANDVKLSRGGIREIEFIVQLLLVVRGGQYPEIRTRSTLKSLQRLSARGLMKPDTAVKLADAYVFLRRVEHRIQYLDDQQTHLLPTIDGDLNWIARSLALTCSADACELLDRLGEIREFVALEFDALLHDGREPAAAGNGSGGCRTCGAPPAPLDSESFIEKLPEELAARLRPLCEQPKIKALREESKVRLARLISRAAQAARSGQCTMEAATRFVDWVEPLLRRESYLALLVERPEVMKRLLRLLGLARWPMRYLMRHPGVIDELADERLLHSRFDAAVFSADLEARHVAWERSGQADPESLLDTLRRAHHAEVFRTLVRDVEAHITTEEVADELSALADATLERTLAWAWKHLKQAHRPEPRFAVIAYGKLGGKERGYG
;
A
#
# COMPACT_ATOMS: atom_id res chain seq x y z
N VAL A 1 24.32 10.29 -18.11
CA VAL A 1 24.22 9.12 -17.21
C VAL A 1 23.77 7.94 -18.05
N SER A 2 24.51 6.81 -18.01
CA SER A 2 24.11 5.58 -18.69
C SER A 2 22.99 4.88 -17.91
N LEU A 3 22.21 4.01 -18.57
CA LEU A 3 21.17 3.24 -17.89
C LEU A 3 21.74 2.34 -16.79
N GLY A 4 22.92 1.73 -17.02
CA GLY A 4 23.57 0.88 -16.01
C GLY A 4 23.98 1.67 -14.75
N MET A 5 24.53 2.88 -14.90
CA MET A 5 24.84 3.74 -13.74
C MET A 5 23.57 4.16 -12.97
N LEU A 6 22.47 4.39 -13.69
CA LEU A 6 21.20 4.74 -13.05
C LEU A 6 20.60 3.54 -12.30
N GLU A 7 20.74 2.34 -12.85
CA GLU A 7 20.32 1.11 -12.20
C GLU A 7 21.09 0.85 -10.91
N GLU A 8 22.41 0.95 -10.97
CA GLU A 8 23.29 0.84 -9.80
C GLU A 8 22.93 1.88 -8.74
N TYR A 9 22.71 3.13 -9.16
CA TYR A 9 22.26 4.20 -8.28
C TYR A 9 20.95 3.85 -7.56
N PHE A 10 19.95 3.35 -8.28
CA PHE A 10 18.66 2.96 -7.69
C PHE A 10 18.77 1.79 -6.71
N GLN A 11 19.71 0.87 -6.96
CA GLN A 11 19.93 -0.29 -6.08
C GLN A 11 20.68 0.08 -4.80
N VAL A 12 21.67 0.94 -4.88
CA VAL A 12 22.62 1.22 -3.78
C VAL A 12 22.28 2.51 -3.03
N GLN A 13 21.88 3.56 -3.73
CA GLN A 13 21.75 4.91 -3.18
C GLN A 13 20.34 5.49 -3.28
N GLY A 14 19.46 4.91 -4.09
CA GLY A 14 18.12 5.43 -4.33
C GLY A 14 17.30 5.54 -3.04
N ARG A 15 16.82 6.76 -2.74
CA ARG A 15 16.08 7.09 -1.53
C ARG A 15 14.57 7.02 -1.74
N GLU A 16 13.83 6.80 -0.67
CA GLU A 16 12.37 6.64 -0.73
C GLU A 16 11.66 7.89 -1.30
N TRP A 17 12.10 9.10 -0.95
CA TRP A 17 11.53 10.34 -1.48
C TRP A 17 11.73 10.50 -3.00
N GLU A 18 12.77 9.91 -3.57
CA GLU A 18 13.04 9.97 -5.01
C GLU A 18 12.00 9.19 -5.81
N ARG A 19 11.37 8.16 -5.22
CA ARG A 19 10.28 7.42 -5.85
C ARG A 19 9.12 8.33 -6.22
N PHE A 20 8.80 9.32 -5.37
CA PHE A 20 7.76 10.32 -5.67
C PHE A 20 8.14 11.21 -6.84
N ALA A 21 9.40 11.63 -6.92
CA ALA A 21 9.90 12.41 -8.03
C ALA A 21 9.86 11.60 -9.35
N TRP A 22 10.39 10.38 -9.32
CA TRP A 22 10.42 9.49 -10.47
C TRP A 22 9.03 9.02 -10.91
N LEU A 23 8.06 8.88 -9.99
CA LEU A 23 6.66 8.56 -10.31
C LEU A 23 6.06 9.59 -11.28
N LYS A 24 6.40 10.86 -11.13
CA LYS A 24 5.94 11.95 -12.01
C LYS A 24 6.82 12.16 -13.24
N SER A 25 7.94 11.44 -13.36
CA SER A 25 8.90 11.63 -14.45
C SER A 25 8.36 11.16 -15.80
N ARG A 26 8.85 11.79 -16.87
CA ARG A 26 8.66 11.37 -18.25
C ARG A 26 9.82 11.82 -19.12
N VAL A 27 10.11 11.09 -20.16
CA VAL A 27 11.04 11.53 -21.21
C VAL A 27 10.34 12.61 -22.03
N VAL A 28 10.99 13.77 -22.18
CA VAL A 28 10.46 14.92 -22.93
C VAL A 28 11.16 15.11 -24.27
N ALA A 29 12.45 14.73 -24.37
CA ALA A 29 13.27 14.89 -25.56
C ALA A 29 14.35 13.80 -25.64
N PRO A 30 14.82 13.44 -26.85
CA PRO A 30 14.23 13.79 -28.15
C PRO A 30 12.91 13.01 -28.39
N PHE A 31 11.93 13.66 -29.00
CA PHE A 31 10.61 13.07 -29.23
C PHE A 31 10.65 11.82 -30.11
N ALA A 32 11.64 11.77 -31.03
CA ALA A 32 11.91 10.58 -31.86
C ALA A 32 12.25 9.34 -31.01
N SER A 33 12.98 9.48 -29.90
CA SER A 33 13.31 8.36 -28.98
C SER A 33 12.10 7.85 -28.23
N VAL A 34 11.12 8.72 -27.95
CA VAL A 34 9.86 8.32 -27.35
C VAL A 34 9.01 7.51 -28.33
N ARG A 35 8.89 8.00 -29.59
CA ARG A 35 8.12 7.33 -30.65
C ARG A 35 8.71 5.99 -31.07
N SER A 36 10.04 5.90 -31.16
CA SER A 36 10.74 4.68 -31.59
C SER A 36 10.87 3.61 -30.49
N GLY A 37 10.34 3.85 -29.28
CA GLY A 37 10.44 2.93 -28.16
C GLY A 37 11.81 2.90 -27.47
N ARG A 38 12.80 3.69 -27.92
CA ARG A 38 14.15 3.77 -27.31
C ARG A 38 14.14 4.24 -25.84
N ALA A 39 13.04 4.86 -25.40
CA ALA A 39 12.85 5.27 -24.02
C ALA A 39 12.27 4.15 -23.11
N LEU A 40 11.88 3.01 -23.66
CA LEU A 40 11.28 1.89 -22.89
C LEU A 40 12.23 1.32 -21.83
N PRO A 41 13.54 1.08 -22.09
CA PRO A 41 14.43 0.56 -21.07
C PRO A 41 14.54 1.48 -19.84
N LEU A 42 14.60 2.81 -20.05
CA LEU A 42 14.57 3.78 -18.96
C LEU A 42 13.25 3.70 -18.18
N ARG A 43 12.14 3.59 -18.90
CA ARG A 43 10.82 3.46 -18.27
C ARG A 43 10.70 2.19 -17.44
N SER A 44 11.23 1.06 -17.92
CA SER A 44 11.26 -0.20 -17.18
C SER A 44 12.06 -0.07 -15.90
N LEU A 45 13.25 0.51 -15.98
CA LEU A 45 14.12 0.75 -14.84
C LEU A 45 13.45 1.65 -13.78
N VAL A 46 12.87 2.78 -14.20
CA VAL A 46 12.12 3.69 -13.32
C VAL A 46 10.91 2.98 -12.71
N THR A 47 10.21 2.15 -13.47
CA THR A 47 9.04 1.40 -12.97
C THR A 47 9.44 0.41 -11.89
N ALA A 48 10.54 -0.31 -12.07
CA ALA A 48 11.07 -1.24 -11.07
C ALA A 48 11.51 -0.52 -9.78
N PHE A 49 12.08 0.67 -9.91
CA PHE A 49 12.47 1.48 -8.76
C PHE A 49 11.26 2.07 -8.01
N VAL A 50 10.30 2.66 -8.73
CA VAL A 50 9.15 3.36 -8.15
C VAL A 50 8.15 2.38 -7.55
N TYR A 51 7.79 1.34 -8.29
CA TYR A 51 6.74 0.39 -7.91
C TYR A 51 7.35 -0.92 -7.44
N ARG A 52 7.47 -1.11 -6.14
CA ARG A 52 8.00 -2.36 -5.60
C ARG A 52 7.10 -3.53 -5.91
N ARG A 53 7.72 -4.68 -6.19
CA ARG A 53 7.05 -5.95 -6.50
C ARG A 53 6.28 -6.50 -5.30
N TYR A 54 6.76 -6.23 -4.09
CA TYR A 54 6.15 -6.63 -2.82
C TYR A 54 5.76 -5.39 -2.03
N LEU A 55 4.66 -5.47 -1.29
CA LEU A 55 4.25 -4.43 -0.35
C LEU A 55 5.38 -4.15 0.65
N ASP A 56 5.78 -2.92 0.72
CA ASP A 56 6.80 -2.46 1.65
C ASP A 56 6.18 -1.45 2.61
N TYR A 57 5.64 -1.98 3.69
CA TYR A 57 5.04 -1.15 4.76
C TYR A 57 6.09 -0.33 5.52
N GLY A 58 7.37 -0.68 5.44
CA GLY A 58 8.46 0.16 5.98
C GLY A 58 8.54 1.52 5.32
N ILE A 59 8.09 1.63 4.05
CA ILE A 59 7.96 2.91 3.36
C ILE A 59 6.96 3.83 4.08
N PHE A 60 5.84 3.32 4.57
CA PHE A 60 4.86 4.12 5.30
C PHE A 60 5.49 4.79 6.50
N GLU A 61 6.27 4.06 7.30
CA GLU A 61 6.94 4.61 8.47
C GLU A 61 8.01 5.64 8.09
N GLY A 62 8.87 5.33 7.11
CA GLY A 62 9.89 6.27 6.63
C GLY A 62 9.28 7.56 6.06
N LEU A 63 8.15 7.44 5.35
CA LEU A 63 7.45 8.58 4.78
C LEU A 63 6.67 9.37 5.84
N ARG A 64 6.09 8.71 6.84
CA ARG A 64 5.50 9.37 8.01
C ARG A 64 6.54 10.22 8.74
N GLN A 65 7.72 9.68 8.96
CA GLN A 65 8.82 10.41 9.60
C GLN A 65 9.27 11.61 8.75
N LEU A 66 9.41 11.42 7.45
CA LEU A 66 9.73 12.51 6.53
C LEU A 66 8.65 13.60 6.55
N HIS A 67 7.38 13.20 6.51
CA HIS A 67 6.28 14.17 6.53
C HIS A 67 6.17 14.90 7.87
N ARG A 68 6.36 14.21 8.99
CA ARG A 68 6.45 14.88 10.31
C ARG A 68 7.54 15.94 10.30
N LYS A 69 8.73 15.63 9.81
CA LYS A 69 9.82 16.61 9.68
C LYS A 69 9.45 17.82 8.80
N ILE A 70 8.77 17.56 7.66
CA ILE A 70 8.31 18.62 6.77
C ILE A 70 7.25 19.49 7.47
N ARG A 71 6.31 18.90 8.21
CA ARG A 71 5.25 19.59 8.93
C ARG A 71 5.84 20.43 10.09
N ASP A 72 6.76 19.86 10.87
CA ASP A 72 7.46 20.55 11.96
C ASP A 72 8.26 21.73 11.43
N GLU A 73 8.93 21.59 10.30
CA GLU A 73 9.69 22.66 9.66
C GLU A 73 8.74 23.75 9.10
N ALA A 74 7.62 23.35 8.52
CA ALA A 74 6.59 24.30 8.06
C ALA A 74 5.99 25.10 9.23
N GLN A 75 5.72 24.45 10.37
CA GLN A 75 5.23 25.12 11.59
C GLN A 75 6.28 26.07 12.17
N ARG A 76 7.57 25.66 12.22
CA ARG A 76 8.63 26.56 12.67
C ARG A 76 8.77 27.80 11.80
N ARG A 77 8.64 27.63 10.48
CA ARG A 77 8.66 28.76 9.52
C ARG A 77 7.43 29.66 9.62
N ALA A 78 6.26 29.09 9.97
CA ALA A 78 5.02 29.83 10.18
C ALA A 78 4.99 30.56 11.52
N ALA A 79 5.65 30.07 12.56
CA ALA A 79 5.69 30.70 13.89
C ALA A 79 6.26 32.12 13.88
N GLY A 80 7.14 32.46 12.91
CA GLY A 80 7.67 33.81 12.72
C GLY A 80 6.96 34.65 11.66
N ARG A 81 5.99 34.06 10.92
CA ARG A 81 5.30 34.71 9.79
C ARG A 81 3.89 34.20 9.64
N PRO A 82 2.89 34.79 10.33
CA PRO A 82 1.49 34.32 10.33
C PRO A 82 0.87 34.22 8.92
N GLU A 83 1.29 35.05 7.97
CA GLU A 83 0.86 35.02 6.59
C GLU A 83 1.14 33.70 5.88
N ARG A 84 2.16 32.95 6.32
CA ARG A 84 2.47 31.62 5.76
C ARG A 84 1.50 30.52 6.18
N ALA A 85 0.65 30.75 7.17
CA ALA A 85 -0.43 29.85 7.52
C ALA A 85 -1.51 29.76 6.41
N ASN A 86 -1.57 30.76 5.53
CA ASN A 86 -2.54 30.87 4.43
C ASN A 86 -2.01 30.30 3.09
N ASP A 87 -1.01 29.44 3.12
CA ASP A 87 -0.48 28.75 1.93
C ASP A 87 -1.42 27.62 1.50
N VAL A 88 -2.03 27.75 0.32
CA VAL A 88 -3.00 26.76 -0.21
C VAL A 88 -2.33 25.45 -0.68
N LYS A 89 -1.01 25.46 -0.84
CA LYS A 89 -0.26 24.29 -1.33
C LYS A 89 0.44 23.53 -0.21
N LEU A 90 1.13 24.24 0.67
CA LEU A 90 2.05 23.65 1.65
C LEU A 90 1.48 23.57 3.06
N SER A 91 0.43 24.34 3.38
CA SER A 91 -0.22 24.26 4.68
C SER A 91 -1.02 22.97 4.85
N ARG A 92 -1.40 22.66 6.09
CA ARG A 92 -2.26 21.54 6.45
C ARG A 92 -3.54 21.55 5.62
N GLY A 93 -3.89 20.42 5.02
CA GLY A 93 -5.03 20.29 4.12
C GLY A 93 -4.81 20.90 2.73
N GLY A 94 -3.55 21.22 2.36
CA GLY A 94 -3.20 21.80 1.07
C GLY A 94 -3.04 20.79 -0.05
N ILE A 95 -2.77 21.29 -1.26
CA ILE A 95 -2.59 20.51 -2.49
C ILE A 95 -1.57 19.38 -2.30
N ARG A 96 -0.48 19.67 -1.58
CA ARG A 96 0.61 18.72 -1.37
C ARG A 96 0.18 17.48 -0.58
N GLU A 97 -0.74 17.61 0.37
CA GLU A 97 -1.24 16.48 1.14
C GLU A 97 -2.11 15.56 0.25
N ILE A 98 -2.94 16.12 -0.64
CA ILE A 98 -3.70 15.32 -1.62
C ILE A 98 -2.75 14.56 -2.56
N GLU A 99 -1.74 15.26 -3.10
CA GLU A 99 -0.73 14.63 -3.96
C GLU A 99 0.02 13.52 -3.24
N PHE A 100 0.34 13.73 -1.96
CA PHE A 100 1.05 12.74 -1.15
C PHE A 100 0.19 11.49 -0.88
N ILE A 101 -1.09 11.65 -0.49
CA ILE A 101 -2.04 10.55 -0.33
C ILE A 101 -2.01 9.64 -1.57
N VAL A 102 -2.18 10.26 -2.74
CA VAL A 102 -2.24 9.56 -4.01
C VAL A 102 -0.90 8.87 -4.34
N GLN A 103 0.20 9.61 -4.24
CA GLN A 103 1.53 9.11 -4.58
C GLN A 103 1.96 7.96 -3.67
N LEU A 104 1.65 8.06 -2.38
CA LEU A 104 1.93 7.02 -1.41
C LEU A 104 1.21 5.72 -1.78
N LEU A 105 -0.10 5.79 -2.05
CA LEU A 105 -0.88 4.63 -2.47
C LEU A 105 -0.37 4.03 -3.79
N LEU A 106 0.04 4.87 -4.75
CA LEU A 106 0.61 4.40 -6.02
C LEU A 106 1.96 3.70 -5.82
N VAL A 107 2.86 4.24 -5.01
CA VAL A 107 4.17 3.63 -4.74
C VAL A 107 4.00 2.29 -4.05
N VAL A 108 3.13 2.23 -3.05
CA VAL A 108 2.92 1.02 -2.23
C VAL A 108 2.15 -0.06 -2.98
N ARG A 109 1.12 0.31 -3.73
CA ARG A 109 0.21 -0.66 -4.38
C ARG A 109 0.48 -0.86 -5.87
N GLY A 110 1.16 0.07 -6.52
CA GLY A 110 1.40 0.02 -7.96
C GLY A 110 2.30 -1.13 -8.43
N GLY A 111 3.06 -1.77 -7.54
CA GLY A 111 3.79 -3.00 -7.83
C GLY A 111 2.87 -4.19 -8.01
N GLN A 112 1.84 -4.28 -7.18
CA GLN A 112 0.82 -5.33 -7.20
C GLN A 112 -0.27 -5.08 -8.25
N TYR A 113 -0.62 -3.80 -8.47
CA TYR A 113 -1.70 -3.38 -9.37
C TYR A 113 -1.16 -2.42 -10.45
N PRO A 114 -0.58 -2.94 -11.57
CA PRO A 114 -0.04 -2.11 -12.64
C PRO A 114 -1.07 -1.16 -13.26
N GLU A 115 -2.34 -1.54 -13.25
CA GLU A 115 -3.46 -0.77 -13.78
C GLU A 115 -3.68 0.57 -13.10
N ILE A 116 -3.29 0.72 -11.81
CA ILE A 116 -3.42 2.00 -11.12
C ILE A 116 -2.31 3.00 -11.47
N ARG A 117 -1.22 2.54 -12.10
CA ARG A 117 -0.05 3.37 -12.41
C ARG A 117 -0.41 4.50 -13.37
N THR A 118 -0.26 5.72 -12.91
CA THR A 118 -0.44 6.94 -13.73
C THR A 118 0.26 8.13 -13.06
N ARG A 119 0.61 9.13 -13.83
CA ARG A 119 1.21 10.39 -13.34
C ARG A 119 0.18 11.45 -12.95
N SER A 120 -1.05 11.30 -13.40
CA SER A 120 -2.14 12.26 -13.13
C SER A 120 -2.77 11.98 -11.77
N THR A 121 -2.82 12.96 -10.89
CA THR A 121 -3.45 12.87 -9.56
C THR A 121 -4.93 12.51 -9.67
N LEU A 122 -5.69 13.17 -10.56
CA LEU A 122 -7.11 12.91 -10.76
C LEU A 122 -7.37 11.50 -11.31
N LYS A 123 -6.60 11.06 -12.32
CA LYS A 123 -6.70 9.69 -12.84
C LYS A 123 -6.30 8.64 -11.80
N SER A 124 -5.36 8.99 -10.91
CA SER A 124 -4.98 8.11 -9.81
C SER A 124 -6.12 7.89 -8.84
N LEU A 125 -6.78 8.97 -8.39
CA LEU A 125 -7.94 8.88 -7.50
C LEU A 125 -9.04 8.00 -8.09
N GLN A 126 -9.35 8.20 -9.37
CA GLN A 126 -10.33 7.36 -10.09
C GLN A 126 -9.93 5.89 -10.12
N ARG A 127 -8.67 5.57 -10.45
CA ARG A 127 -8.19 4.18 -10.53
C ARG A 127 -8.07 3.49 -9.18
N LEU A 128 -7.65 4.24 -8.15
CA LEU A 128 -7.59 3.75 -6.77
C LEU A 128 -9.00 3.40 -6.25
N SER A 129 -9.98 4.25 -6.54
CA SER A 129 -11.39 3.98 -6.22
C SER A 129 -11.93 2.78 -6.98
N ALA A 130 -11.74 2.73 -8.29
CA ALA A 130 -12.20 1.61 -9.14
C ALA A 130 -11.60 0.26 -8.69
N ARG A 131 -10.36 0.27 -8.15
CA ARG A 131 -9.71 -0.93 -7.59
C ARG A 131 -10.10 -1.24 -6.15
N GLY A 132 -10.90 -0.40 -5.51
CA GLY A 132 -11.32 -0.57 -4.10
C GLY A 132 -10.21 -0.24 -3.08
N LEU A 133 -9.12 0.42 -3.50
CA LEU A 133 -8.03 0.86 -2.63
C LEU A 133 -8.31 2.19 -1.91
N MET A 134 -9.38 2.85 -2.31
CA MET A 134 -9.90 4.08 -1.71
C MET A 134 -11.43 4.05 -1.79
N LYS A 135 -12.12 4.58 -0.77
CA LYS A 135 -13.59 4.70 -0.80
C LYS A 135 -14.02 5.63 -1.94
N PRO A 136 -15.08 5.29 -2.70
CA PRO A 136 -15.53 6.12 -3.82
C PRO A 136 -15.81 7.57 -3.44
N ASP A 137 -16.53 7.80 -2.32
CA ASP A 137 -16.87 9.14 -1.84
C ASP A 137 -15.63 9.95 -1.47
N THR A 138 -14.65 9.32 -0.80
CA THR A 138 -13.36 9.95 -0.48
C THR A 138 -12.59 10.34 -1.76
N ALA A 139 -12.57 9.47 -2.77
CA ALA A 139 -11.89 9.74 -4.03
C ALA A 139 -12.51 10.93 -4.79
N VAL A 140 -13.84 11.01 -4.82
CA VAL A 140 -14.57 12.13 -5.45
C VAL A 140 -14.29 13.42 -4.69
N LYS A 141 -14.45 13.45 -3.37
CA LYS A 141 -14.20 14.64 -2.55
C LYS A 141 -12.75 15.14 -2.65
N LEU A 142 -11.76 14.21 -2.66
CA LEU A 142 -10.34 14.58 -2.86
C LEU A 142 -10.09 15.13 -4.27
N ALA A 143 -10.78 14.63 -5.30
CA ALA A 143 -10.65 15.15 -6.66
C ALA A 143 -11.23 16.57 -6.76
N ASP A 144 -12.40 16.81 -6.18
CA ASP A 144 -13.03 18.13 -6.14
C ASP A 144 -12.19 19.13 -5.33
N ALA A 145 -11.67 18.69 -4.17
CA ALA A 145 -10.75 19.46 -3.35
C ALA A 145 -9.47 19.85 -4.14
N TYR A 146 -8.88 18.88 -4.85
CA TYR A 146 -7.69 19.13 -5.67
C TYR A 146 -7.96 20.16 -6.77
N VAL A 147 -9.07 20.02 -7.50
CA VAL A 147 -9.45 20.95 -8.56
C VAL A 147 -9.70 22.33 -8.01
N PHE A 148 -10.42 22.43 -6.88
CA PHE A 148 -10.70 23.73 -6.25
C PHE A 148 -9.42 24.42 -5.78
N LEU A 149 -8.57 23.72 -5.01
CA LEU A 149 -7.30 24.27 -4.52
C LEU A 149 -6.36 24.71 -5.66
N ARG A 150 -6.32 23.95 -6.77
CA ARG A 150 -5.56 24.32 -7.97
C ARG A 150 -6.11 25.58 -8.65
N ARG A 151 -7.44 25.71 -8.71
CA ARG A 151 -8.05 26.94 -9.22
C ARG A 151 -7.69 28.16 -8.35
N VAL A 152 -7.76 28.01 -7.03
CA VAL A 152 -7.36 29.08 -6.11
C VAL A 152 -5.87 29.42 -6.29
N GLU A 153 -4.98 28.43 -6.35
CA GLU A 153 -3.55 28.62 -6.60
C GLU A 153 -3.30 29.41 -7.89
N HIS A 154 -3.98 29.05 -8.98
CA HIS A 154 -3.85 29.76 -10.25
C HIS A 154 -4.34 31.22 -10.15
N ARG A 155 -5.42 31.49 -9.43
CA ARG A 155 -5.92 32.87 -9.24
C ARG A 155 -4.95 33.72 -8.44
N ILE A 156 -4.33 33.14 -7.39
CA ILE A 156 -3.27 33.81 -6.63
C ILE A 156 -2.10 34.18 -7.54
N GLN A 157 -1.68 33.26 -8.41
CA GLN A 157 -0.57 33.49 -9.34
C GLN A 157 -0.90 34.53 -10.42
N TYR A 158 -2.15 34.62 -10.85
CA TYR A 158 -2.57 35.61 -11.87
C TYR A 158 -2.63 37.06 -11.34
N LEU A 159 -2.72 37.22 -10.01
CA LEU A 159 -2.87 38.57 -9.41
C LEU A 159 -1.65 39.46 -9.73
N ASP A 160 -0.42 38.91 -9.56
CA ASP A 160 0.82 39.69 -9.69
C ASP A 160 1.86 38.96 -10.56
N ASP A 161 1.47 37.94 -11.36
CA ASP A 161 2.37 37.10 -12.13
C ASP A 161 3.52 36.50 -11.29
N GLN A 162 3.21 36.18 -10.03
CA GLN A 162 4.19 35.65 -9.08
C GLN A 162 3.97 34.16 -8.85
N GLN A 163 5.07 33.43 -8.68
CA GLN A 163 5.03 32.01 -8.24
C GLN A 163 4.80 31.92 -6.72
N THR A 164 3.68 32.43 -6.25
CA THR A 164 3.29 32.33 -4.84
C THR A 164 2.10 31.39 -4.68
N HIS A 165 1.92 30.85 -3.47
CA HIS A 165 0.81 29.99 -3.07
C HIS A 165 0.10 30.57 -1.84
N LEU A 166 0.51 31.78 -1.42
CA LEU A 166 -0.02 32.45 -0.25
C LEU A 166 -1.29 33.24 -0.65
N LEU A 167 -2.36 33.09 0.13
CA LEU A 167 -3.52 33.94 -0.03
C LEU A 167 -3.13 35.40 0.27
N PRO A 168 -3.62 36.35 -0.51
CA PRO A 168 -3.37 37.76 -0.24
C PRO A 168 -4.03 38.18 1.07
N THR A 169 -3.41 39.15 1.73
CA THR A 169 -3.93 39.77 2.97
C THR A 169 -4.80 40.98 2.72
N ILE A 170 -4.87 41.43 1.46
CA ILE A 170 -5.66 42.60 1.04
C ILE A 170 -7.07 42.15 0.67
N ASP A 171 -8.10 42.70 1.29
CA ASP A 171 -9.50 42.33 1.08
C ASP A 171 -9.95 42.48 -0.39
N GLY A 172 -9.45 43.50 -1.09
CA GLY A 172 -9.71 43.71 -2.51
C GLY A 172 -9.24 42.55 -3.38
N ASP A 173 -8.06 41.99 -3.10
CA ASP A 173 -7.45 40.88 -3.82
C ASP A 173 -8.19 39.59 -3.49
N LEU A 174 -8.54 39.36 -2.23
CA LEU A 174 -9.36 38.20 -1.82
C LEU A 174 -10.73 38.24 -2.51
N ASN A 175 -11.38 39.39 -2.57
CA ASN A 175 -12.66 39.58 -3.26
C ASN A 175 -12.51 39.29 -4.77
N TRP A 176 -11.41 39.77 -5.39
CA TRP A 176 -11.15 39.47 -6.80
C TRP A 176 -11.00 37.97 -7.05
N ILE A 177 -10.23 37.22 -6.20
CA ILE A 177 -10.10 35.79 -6.29
C ILE A 177 -11.46 35.10 -6.14
N ALA A 178 -12.23 35.48 -5.10
CA ALA A 178 -13.56 34.92 -4.85
C ALA A 178 -14.48 35.09 -6.05
N ARG A 179 -14.64 36.32 -6.55
CA ARG A 179 -15.47 36.64 -7.72
C ARG A 179 -15.03 35.88 -8.98
N SER A 180 -13.72 35.71 -9.20
CA SER A 180 -13.19 34.93 -10.33
C SER A 180 -13.52 33.45 -10.26
N LEU A 181 -13.94 32.97 -9.10
CA LEU A 181 -14.37 31.57 -8.82
C LEU A 181 -15.91 31.50 -8.66
N ALA A 182 -16.65 32.59 -8.96
CA ALA A 182 -18.09 32.73 -8.75
C ALA A 182 -18.49 32.54 -7.27
N LEU A 183 -17.65 33.01 -6.35
CA LEU A 183 -17.90 33.08 -4.91
C LEU A 183 -17.97 34.52 -4.45
N THR A 184 -18.59 34.74 -3.29
CA THR A 184 -18.67 36.03 -2.64
C THR A 184 -17.64 36.16 -1.51
N CYS A 185 -17.15 37.37 -1.31
CA CYS A 185 -16.27 37.70 -0.19
C CYS A 185 -16.48 39.17 0.18
N SER A 186 -17.00 39.44 1.37
CA SER A 186 -17.20 40.75 1.96
C SER A 186 -16.44 40.85 3.28
N ALA A 187 -16.48 42.00 3.92
CA ALA A 187 -15.85 42.21 5.22
C ALA A 187 -16.46 41.33 6.33
N ASP A 188 -17.73 40.97 6.22
CA ASP A 188 -18.49 40.25 7.25
C ASP A 188 -18.54 38.73 6.98
N ALA A 189 -18.43 38.29 5.71
CA ALA A 189 -18.51 36.88 5.33
C ALA A 189 -17.75 36.58 4.02
N CYS A 190 -16.98 35.54 3.99
CA CYS A 190 -16.19 35.15 2.80
C CYS A 190 -16.36 33.67 2.46
N GLU A 191 -17.26 33.38 1.50
CA GLU A 191 -17.48 31.99 1.02
C GLU A 191 -16.18 31.30 0.54
N LEU A 192 -15.23 32.09 0.02
CA LEU A 192 -13.93 31.54 -0.39
C LEU A 192 -13.17 30.96 0.81
N LEU A 193 -13.11 31.69 1.92
CA LEU A 193 -12.38 31.28 3.12
C LEU A 193 -13.10 30.12 3.84
N ASP A 194 -14.43 30.17 3.90
CA ASP A 194 -15.24 29.10 4.49
C ASP A 194 -15.04 27.78 3.72
N ARG A 195 -15.17 27.84 2.39
CA ARG A 195 -14.96 26.67 1.53
C ARG A 195 -13.53 26.15 1.56
N LEU A 196 -12.53 27.04 1.64
CA LEU A 196 -11.15 26.66 1.84
C LEU A 196 -10.94 25.95 3.19
N GLY A 197 -11.57 26.46 4.25
CA GLY A 197 -11.53 25.85 5.59
C GLY A 197 -12.09 24.43 5.58
N GLU A 198 -13.29 24.23 5.04
CA GLU A 198 -13.95 22.92 4.93
C GLU A 198 -13.10 21.92 4.12
N ILE A 199 -12.62 22.34 2.96
CA ILE A 199 -11.78 21.49 2.09
C ILE A 199 -10.48 21.12 2.79
N ARG A 200 -9.81 22.08 3.42
CA ARG A 200 -8.52 21.83 4.09
C ARG A 200 -8.69 20.92 5.29
N GLU A 201 -9.75 21.07 6.07
CA GLU A 201 -10.02 20.18 7.19
C GLU A 201 -10.31 18.75 6.71
N PHE A 202 -11.15 18.59 5.67
CA PHE A 202 -11.41 17.27 5.08
C PHE A 202 -10.12 16.61 4.58
N VAL A 203 -9.30 17.31 3.80
CA VAL A 203 -8.04 16.78 3.27
C VAL A 203 -7.08 16.41 4.39
N ALA A 204 -6.99 17.24 5.43
CA ALA A 204 -6.14 17.01 6.58
C ALA A 204 -6.58 15.77 7.39
N LEU A 205 -7.90 15.56 7.56
CA LEU A 205 -8.44 14.37 8.22
C LEU A 205 -8.12 13.10 7.43
N GLU A 206 -8.33 13.09 6.11
CA GLU A 206 -8.00 11.94 5.25
C GLU A 206 -6.48 11.67 5.24
N PHE A 207 -5.67 12.72 5.22
CA PHE A 207 -4.22 12.61 5.30
C PHE A 207 -3.77 12.07 6.66
N ASP A 208 -4.30 12.60 7.76
CA ASP A 208 -4.02 12.13 9.11
C ASP A 208 -4.47 10.69 9.29
N ALA A 209 -5.65 10.30 8.78
CA ALA A 209 -6.14 8.93 8.81
C ALA A 209 -5.21 7.94 8.07
N LEU A 210 -4.60 8.37 6.97
CA LEU A 210 -3.63 7.57 6.23
C LEU A 210 -2.30 7.40 7.00
N LEU A 211 -1.92 8.42 7.78
CA LEU A 211 -0.68 8.44 8.53
C LEU A 211 -0.80 7.94 9.97
N HIS A 212 -2.01 7.95 10.56
CA HIS A 212 -2.19 7.43 11.90
C HIS A 212 -2.08 5.90 11.91
N ASP A 213 -1.26 5.40 12.81
CA ASP A 213 -1.36 4.00 13.26
C ASP A 213 -2.74 3.84 13.87
N GLY A 214 -3.46 2.74 13.54
CA GLY A 214 -4.76 2.39 14.12
C GLY A 214 -4.78 2.31 15.66
N ARG A 215 -4.28 3.34 16.32
CA ARG A 215 -4.52 3.60 17.73
C ARG A 215 -5.90 4.23 17.81
N GLU A 216 -6.87 3.47 18.31
CA GLU A 216 -8.04 4.06 18.94
C GLU A 216 -7.56 5.18 19.89
N PRO A 217 -8.19 6.35 19.87
CA PRO A 217 -7.93 7.35 20.88
C PRO A 217 -8.26 6.69 22.22
N ALA A 218 -7.27 6.41 23.04
CA ALA A 218 -7.48 6.07 24.43
C ALA A 218 -8.36 7.18 25.00
N ALA A 219 -9.51 6.81 25.55
CA ALA A 219 -10.48 7.70 26.17
C ALA A 219 -9.75 8.79 26.95
N ALA A 220 -10.17 10.03 26.73
CA ALA A 220 -9.63 11.22 27.36
C ALA A 220 -9.62 11.07 28.90
N GLY A 221 -8.49 10.65 29.45
CA GLY A 221 -8.16 10.80 30.83
C GLY A 221 -7.46 12.13 31.00
N ASN A 222 -8.09 13.07 31.70
CA ASN A 222 -7.52 14.32 32.15
C ASN A 222 -6.14 14.09 32.82
N GLY A 223 -5.08 14.56 32.20
CA GLY A 223 -3.75 14.53 32.74
C GLY A 223 -2.83 15.46 31.93
N SER A 224 -2.61 16.66 32.45
CA SER A 224 -1.59 17.60 32.02
C SER A 224 -0.22 16.93 32.01
N GLY A 225 0.33 16.58 30.84
CA GLY A 225 1.66 16.02 30.71
C GLY A 225 2.17 16.16 29.29
N GLY A 226 3.17 16.99 29.10
CA GLY A 226 3.81 17.31 27.83
C GLY A 226 4.19 16.08 27.01
N CYS A 227 4.17 16.23 25.70
CA CYS A 227 4.56 15.24 24.70
C CYS A 227 5.95 14.66 24.96
N ARG A 228 6.00 13.43 25.51
CA ARG A 228 7.24 12.73 25.93
C ARG A 228 7.86 11.83 24.88
N THR A 229 7.58 11.99 23.58
CA THR A 229 8.14 11.08 22.56
C THR A 229 8.55 11.77 21.26
N CYS A 230 9.01 13.00 21.32
CA CYS A 230 9.67 13.63 20.18
C CYS A 230 11.17 13.34 20.22
N GLY A 231 11.64 12.33 19.48
CA GLY A 231 12.99 12.33 18.94
C GLY A 231 14.11 11.63 19.68
N ALA A 232 13.86 10.85 20.73
CA ALA A 232 14.90 9.95 21.24
C ALA A 232 14.88 8.63 20.46
N PRO A 233 16.04 8.09 20.05
CA PRO A 233 16.09 6.74 19.52
C PRO A 233 15.50 5.77 20.56
N PRO A 234 14.77 4.72 20.13
CA PRO A 234 14.22 3.74 21.06
C PRO A 234 15.35 3.17 21.92
N ALA A 235 15.15 3.13 23.22
CA ALA A 235 16.12 2.53 24.14
C ALA A 235 16.40 1.08 23.69
N PRO A 236 17.65 0.59 23.81
CA PRO A 236 17.99 -0.77 23.46
C PRO A 236 17.09 -1.73 24.23
N LEU A 237 16.54 -2.72 23.52
CA LEU A 237 15.63 -3.69 24.08
C LEU A 237 16.44 -4.68 24.92
N ASP A 238 16.25 -4.68 26.22
CA ASP A 238 16.77 -5.72 27.08
C ASP A 238 16.00 -7.02 26.83
N SER A 239 16.65 -7.96 26.14
CA SER A 239 16.02 -9.20 25.72
C SER A 239 15.70 -10.12 26.89
N GLU A 240 16.46 -10.12 27.97
CA GLU A 240 16.24 -10.99 29.12
C GLU A 240 15.02 -10.52 29.90
N SER A 241 14.94 -9.25 30.29
CA SER A 241 13.79 -8.70 31.00
C SER A 241 12.50 -8.74 30.16
N PHE A 242 12.60 -8.77 28.83
CA PHE A 242 11.46 -8.95 27.94
C PHE A 242 10.95 -10.40 27.98
N ILE A 243 11.86 -11.38 27.88
CA ILE A 243 11.52 -12.82 27.85
C ILE A 243 10.90 -13.26 29.19
N GLU A 244 11.39 -12.74 30.33
CA GLU A 244 10.85 -13.07 31.66
C GLU A 244 9.36 -12.69 31.83
N LYS A 245 8.86 -11.72 31.07
CA LYS A 245 7.46 -11.28 31.12
C LYS A 245 6.53 -12.13 30.26
N LEU A 246 7.06 -13.08 29.50
CA LEU A 246 6.29 -13.91 28.58
C LEU A 246 5.85 -15.22 29.23
N PRO A 247 4.79 -15.88 28.70
CA PRO A 247 4.45 -17.26 29.09
C PRO A 247 5.66 -18.20 28.84
N GLU A 248 5.86 -19.16 29.73
CA GLU A 248 7.06 -20.04 29.70
C GLU A 248 7.24 -20.76 28.36
N GLU A 249 6.15 -21.25 27.74
CA GLU A 249 6.21 -21.91 26.44
C GLU A 249 6.76 -20.99 25.33
N LEU A 250 6.35 -19.72 25.33
CA LEU A 250 6.85 -18.72 24.41
C LEU A 250 8.29 -18.31 24.74
N ALA A 251 8.59 -18.14 26.03
CA ALA A 251 9.91 -17.81 26.51
C ALA A 251 10.93 -18.87 26.12
N ALA A 252 10.60 -20.16 26.30
CA ALA A 252 11.42 -21.30 25.92
C ALA A 252 11.71 -21.30 24.40
N ARG A 253 10.73 -20.90 23.57
CA ARG A 253 10.94 -20.84 22.10
C ARG A 253 11.78 -19.62 21.69
N LEU A 254 11.70 -18.51 22.43
CA LEU A 254 12.36 -17.25 22.09
C LEU A 254 13.82 -17.19 22.55
N ARG A 255 14.17 -17.82 23.68
CA ARG A 255 15.55 -17.82 24.17
C ARG A 255 16.59 -18.21 23.11
N PRO A 256 16.47 -19.37 22.43
CA PRO A 256 17.41 -19.73 21.37
C PRO A 256 17.32 -18.82 20.13
N LEU A 257 16.17 -18.23 19.87
CA LEU A 257 15.99 -17.28 18.76
C LEU A 257 16.76 -15.99 19.01
N CYS A 258 16.71 -15.43 20.21
CA CYS A 258 17.40 -14.19 20.57
C CYS A 258 18.92 -14.31 20.52
N GLU A 259 19.45 -15.53 20.72
CA GLU A 259 20.89 -15.78 20.63
C GLU A 259 21.42 -15.83 19.19
N GLN A 260 20.55 -15.99 18.21
CA GLN A 260 20.96 -16.12 16.82
C GLN A 260 21.59 -14.83 16.28
N PRO A 261 22.70 -14.93 15.51
CA PRO A 261 23.38 -13.76 14.95
C PRO A 261 22.47 -12.88 14.09
N LYS A 262 21.48 -13.49 13.41
CA LYS A 262 20.51 -12.76 12.58
C LYS A 262 19.61 -11.84 13.39
N ILE A 263 19.27 -12.18 14.66
CA ILE A 263 18.48 -11.32 15.56
C ILE A 263 19.37 -10.21 16.13
N LYS A 264 20.59 -10.56 16.55
CA LYS A 264 21.54 -9.59 17.08
C LYS A 264 21.89 -8.51 16.05
N ALA A 265 21.95 -8.87 14.77
CA ALA A 265 22.22 -7.97 13.65
C ALA A 265 21.02 -7.13 13.18
N LEU A 266 19.82 -7.33 13.73
CA LEU A 266 18.65 -6.50 13.40
C LEU A 266 18.84 -5.07 13.89
N ARG A 267 18.29 -4.10 13.15
CA ARG A 267 18.18 -2.71 13.61
C ARG A 267 17.31 -2.64 14.86
N GLU A 268 17.60 -1.71 15.75
CA GLU A 268 16.83 -1.55 17.01
C GLU A 268 15.33 -1.34 16.76
N GLU A 269 14.97 -0.59 15.73
CA GLU A 269 13.56 -0.42 15.32
C GLU A 269 12.89 -1.76 14.98
N SER A 270 13.59 -2.67 14.29
CA SER A 270 13.08 -3.98 13.92
C SER A 270 12.97 -4.91 15.12
N LYS A 271 13.90 -4.81 16.09
CA LYS A 271 13.83 -5.52 17.38
C LYS A 271 12.61 -5.06 18.18
N VAL A 272 12.38 -3.76 18.27
CA VAL A 272 11.21 -3.18 18.95
C VAL A 272 9.90 -3.62 18.29
N ARG A 273 9.84 -3.62 16.95
CA ARG A 273 8.66 -4.13 16.22
C ARG A 273 8.41 -5.60 16.52
N LEU A 274 9.45 -6.43 16.45
CA LEU A 274 9.37 -7.86 16.74
C LEU A 274 8.87 -8.10 18.18
N ALA A 275 9.45 -7.42 19.15
CA ALA A 275 9.05 -7.52 20.56
C ALA A 275 7.57 -7.10 20.76
N ARG A 276 7.10 -6.04 20.07
CA ARG A 276 5.72 -5.60 20.11
C ARG A 276 4.78 -6.69 19.56
N LEU A 277 5.15 -7.33 18.44
CA LEU A 277 4.34 -8.40 17.84
C LEU A 277 4.28 -9.64 18.75
N ILE A 278 5.40 -10.03 19.33
CA ILE A 278 5.48 -11.14 20.29
C ILE A 278 4.64 -10.85 21.53
N SER A 279 4.72 -9.61 22.09
CA SER A 279 3.89 -9.19 23.21
C SER A 279 2.40 -9.27 22.88
N ARG A 280 1.99 -8.84 21.69
CA ARG A 280 0.59 -8.96 21.23
C ARG A 280 0.15 -10.41 21.12
N ALA A 281 0.98 -11.30 20.56
CA ALA A 281 0.69 -12.73 20.46
C ALA A 281 0.55 -13.35 21.86
N ALA A 282 1.45 -13.04 22.78
CA ALA A 282 1.39 -13.48 24.17
C ALA A 282 0.12 -12.98 24.89
N GLN A 283 -0.25 -11.72 24.67
CA GLN A 283 -1.46 -11.14 25.23
C GLN A 283 -2.72 -11.81 24.65
N ALA A 284 -2.77 -12.03 23.34
CA ALA A 284 -3.86 -12.73 22.68
C ALA A 284 -4.05 -14.17 23.22
N ALA A 285 -2.94 -14.88 23.47
CA ALA A 285 -2.98 -16.20 24.09
C ALA A 285 -3.47 -16.16 25.54
N ARG A 286 -2.99 -15.20 26.35
CA ARG A 286 -3.45 -15.03 27.75
C ARG A 286 -4.93 -14.65 27.86
N SER A 287 -5.44 -13.86 26.91
CA SER A 287 -6.85 -13.45 26.88
C SER A 287 -7.77 -14.46 26.21
N GLY A 288 -7.26 -15.62 25.77
CA GLY A 288 -8.06 -16.65 25.09
C GLY A 288 -8.47 -16.31 23.66
N GLN A 289 -7.94 -15.23 23.07
CA GLN A 289 -8.21 -14.86 21.68
C GLN A 289 -7.52 -15.78 20.67
N CYS A 290 -6.44 -16.44 21.07
CA CYS A 290 -5.79 -17.51 20.32
C CYS A 290 -5.22 -18.57 21.28
N THR A 291 -4.82 -19.73 20.73
CA THR A 291 -4.15 -20.77 21.50
C THR A 291 -2.67 -20.42 21.72
N MET A 292 -2.04 -20.97 22.75
CA MET A 292 -0.59 -20.83 22.96
C MET A 292 0.19 -21.42 21.79
N GLU A 293 -0.30 -22.52 21.21
CA GLU A 293 0.27 -23.12 20.00
C GLU A 293 0.26 -22.14 18.81
N ALA A 294 -0.80 -21.33 18.67
CA ALA A 294 -0.87 -20.29 17.64
C ALA A 294 0.23 -19.23 17.85
N ALA A 295 0.44 -18.79 19.08
CA ALA A 295 1.48 -17.82 19.41
C ALA A 295 2.89 -18.37 19.18
N THR A 296 3.12 -19.64 19.49
CA THR A 296 4.39 -20.34 19.22
C THR A 296 4.62 -20.50 17.72
N ARG A 297 3.60 -20.95 16.95
CA ARG A 297 3.67 -21.03 15.49
C ARG A 297 3.88 -19.66 14.83
N PHE A 298 3.37 -18.61 15.43
CA PHE A 298 3.63 -17.24 14.97
C PHE A 298 5.12 -16.89 15.07
N VAL A 299 5.79 -17.25 16.16
CA VAL A 299 7.24 -17.05 16.30
C VAL A 299 8.00 -17.83 15.23
N ASP A 300 7.62 -19.10 15.00
CA ASP A 300 8.24 -19.94 13.96
C ASP A 300 8.03 -19.37 12.56
N TRP A 301 6.86 -18.81 12.29
CA TRP A 301 6.56 -18.19 11.00
C TRP A 301 7.32 -16.87 10.79
N VAL A 302 7.44 -16.05 11.84
CA VAL A 302 8.13 -14.74 11.76
C VAL A 302 9.64 -14.91 11.59
N GLU A 303 10.24 -15.95 12.17
CA GLU A 303 11.69 -16.17 12.16
C GLU A 303 12.35 -16.08 10.78
N PRO A 304 11.89 -16.78 9.72
CA PRO A 304 12.46 -16.66 8.38
C PRO A 304 12.16 -15.32 7.69
N LEU A 305 11.18 -14.57 8.18
CA LEU A 305 10.73 -13.31 7.60
C LEU A 305 11.39 -12.06 8.23
N LEU A 306 12.27 -12.23 9.21
CA LEU A 306 12.92 -11.13 9.93
C LEU A 306 13.67 -10.15 9.02
N ARG A 307 14.20 -10.62 7.89
CA ARG A 307 14.84 -9.76 6.87
C ARG A 307 13.84 -8.98 6.00
N ARG A 308 12.56 -9.29 6.10
CA ARG A 308 11.48 -8.64 5.33
C ARG A 308 10.70 -7.70 6.25
N GLU A 309 11.31 -6.58 6.56
CA GLU A 309 10.74 -5.57 7.49
C GLU A 309 9.32 -5.13 7.15
N SER A 310 8.94 -5.21 5.86
CA SER A 310 7.60 -4.86 5.38
C SER A 310 6.48 -5.71 6.00
N TYR A 311 6.71 -7.01 6.23
CA TYR A 311 5.69 -7.88 6.84
C TYR A 311 5.54 -7.63 8.34
N LEU A 312 6.65 -7.36 9.03
CA LEU A 312 6.61 -6.97 10.45
C LEU A 312 5.87 -5.64 10.62
N ALA A 313 6.14 -4.68 9.73
CA ALA A 313 5.46 -3.40 9.72
C ALA A 313 3.95 -3.56 9.46
N LEU A 314 3.54 -4.39 8.48
CA LEU A 314 2.13 -4.70 8.21
C LEU A 314 1.39 -5.19 9.48
N LEU A 315 1.98 -6.17 10.19
CA LEU A 315 1.36 -6.76 11.37
C LEU A 315 1.31 -5.79 12.56
N VAL A 316 2.29 -4.89 12.67
CA VAL A 316 2.27 -3.83 13.68
C VAL A 316 1.17 -2.82 13.38
N GLU A 317 1.06 -2.40 12.12
CA GLU A 317 0.12 -1.37 11.65
C GLU A 317 -1.33 -1.86 11.54
N ARG A 318 -1.52 -3.16 11.32
CA ARG A 318 -2.84 -3.77 11.14
C ARG A 318 -3.10 -4.86 12.18
N PRO A 319 -3.52 -4.48 13.40
CA PRO A 319 -3.79 -5.45 14.47
C PRO A 319 -4.80 -6.53 14.08
N GLU A 320 -5.80 -6.19 13.25
CA GLU A 320 -6.81 -7.14 12.78
C GLU A 320 -6.22 -8.21 11.86
N VAL A 321 -5.24 -7.85 11.02
CA VAL A 321 -4.48 -8.82 10.22
C VAL A 321 -3.72 -9.79 11.11
N MET A 322 -3.11 -9.28 12.19
CA MET A 322 -2.39 -10.12 13.15
C MET A 322 -3.34 -11.06 13.91
N LYS A 323 -4.51 -10.58 14.36
CA LYS A 323 -5.52 -11.42 15.03
C LYS A 323 -5.97 -12.56 14.11
N ARG A 324 -6.30 -12.25 12.85
CA ARG A 324 -6.70 -13.25 11.85
C ARG A 324 -5.59 -14.25 11.57
N LEU A 325 -4.34 -13.78 11.43
CA LEU A 325 -3.19 -14.64 11.27
C LEU A 325 -3.03 -15.61 12.45
N LEU A 326 -3.09 -15.13 13.70
CA LEU A 326 -3.01 -15.97 14.90
C LEU A 326 -4.14 -17.00 14.93
N ARG A 327 -5.36 -16.63 14.54
CA ARG A 327 -6.49 -17.56 14.43
C ARG A 327 -6.20 -18.68 13.43
N LEU A 328 -5.73 -18.34 12.22
CA LEU A 328 -5.35 -19.30 11.18
C LEU A 328 -4.24 -20.24 11.65
N LEU A 329 -3.22 -19.70 12.31
CA LEU A 329 -2.11 -20.51 12.85
C LEU A 329 -2.54 -21.45 13.97
N GLY A 330 -3.61 -21.08 14.71
CA GLY A 330 -4.18 -21.91 15.77
C GLY A 330 -5.03 -23.07 15.24
N LEU A 331 -5.73 -22.87 14.12
CA LEU A 331 -6.66 -23.84 13.57
C LEU A 331 -5.97 -24.95 12.78
N ALA A 332 -4.93 -24.63 12.01
CA ALA A 332 -4.24 -25.64 11.19
C ALA A 332 -2.75 -25.33 10.98
N ARG A 333 -1.96 -26.37 10.68
CA ARG A 333 -0.53 -26.24 10.33
C ARG A 333 -0.31 -25.87 8.85
N TRP A 334 -1.26 -26.22 8.00
CA TRP A 334 -1.13 -26.00 6.56
C TRP A 334 -1.08 -24.52 6.17
N PRO A 335 -1.90 -23.62 6.74
CA PRO A 335 -1.81 -22.17 6.48
C PRO A 335 -0.42 -21.60 6.74
N MET A 336 0.24 -22.02 7.84
CA MET A 336 1.62 -21.61 8.13
C MET A 336 2.58 -22.01 7.02
N ARG A 337 2.53 -23.29 6.57
CA ARG A 337 3.40 -23.78 5.49
C ARG A 337 3.14 -23.04 4.18
N TYR A 338 1.87 -22.73 3.90
CA TYR A 338 1.50 -21.99 2.70
C TYR A 338 2.04 -20.56 2.73
N LEU A 339 1.86 -19.85 3.84
CA LEU A 339 2.41 -18.51 4.06
C LEU A 339 3.95 -18.48 4.02
N MET A 340 4.62 -19.53 4.46
CA MET A 340 6.08 -19.62 4.36
C MET A 340 6.55 -19.74 2.91
N ARG A 341 5.83 -20.49 2.08
CA ARG A 341 6.13 -20.66 0.65
C ARG A 341 5.73 -19.43 -0.18
N HIS A 342 4.62 -18.79 0.19
CA HIS A 342 4.01 -17.67 -0.52
C HIS A 342 3.77 -16.47 0.42
N PRO A 343 4.82 -15.87 0.97
CA PRO A 343 4.67 -14.85 2.02
C PRO A 343 3.90 -13.61 1.58
N GLY A 344 3.86 -13.31 0.28
CA GLY A 344 3.11 -12.17 -0.27
C GLY A 344 1.59 -12.27 -0.14
N VAL A 345 1.04 -13.48 0.09
CA VAL A 345 -0.44 -13.63 0.22
C VAL A 345 -0.96 -13.16 1.59
N ILE A 346 -0.09 -12.84 2.54
CA ILE A 346 -0.51 -12.26 3.83
C ILE A 346 -1.32 -10.96 3.65
N ASP A 347 -1.08 -10.25 2.56
CA ASP A 347 -1.80 -9.02 2.24
C ASP A 347 -3.30 -9.25 2.03
N GLU A 348 -3.69 -10.46 1.64
CA GLU A 348 -5.10 -10.84 1.46
C GLU A 348 -5.88 -10.83 2.79
N LEU A 349 -5.20 -11.03 3.92
CA LEU A 349 -5.82 -10.92 5.24
C LEU A 349 -6.24 -9.49 5.59
N ALA A 350 -5.74 -8.49 4.87
CA ALA A 350 -6.04 -7.08 5.12
C ALA A 350 -7.36 -6.62 4.49
N ASP A 351 -7.92 -7.37 3.53
CA ASP A 351 -9.21 -7.04 2.89
C ASP A 351 -10.31 -8.02 3.31
N GLU A 352 -11.10 -7.59 4.25
CA GLU A 352 -12.18 -8.37 4.83
C GLU A 352 -13.28 -8.73 3.82
N ARG A 353 -13.57 -7.83 2.88
CA ARG A 353 -14.60 -8.06 1.85
C ARG A 353 -14.21 -9.20 0.92
N LEU A 354 -12.94 -9.25 0.51
CA LEU A 354 -12.42 -10.31 -0.37
C LEU A 354 -12.44 -11.69 0.31
N LEU A 355 -12.33 -11.73 1.63
CA LEU A 355 -12.38 -12.98 2.39
C LEU A 355 -13.79 -13.54 2.50
N HIS A 356 -14.82 -12.67 2.50
CA HIS A 356 -16.21 -13.11 2.57
C HIS A 356 -16.87 -13.34 1.20
N SER A 357 -16.22 -12.89 0.10
CA SER A 357 -16.73 -13.09 -1.25
C SER A 357 -16.33 -14.46 -1.80
N ARG A 358 -17.28 -15.16 -2.42
CA ARG A 358 -17.00 -16.41 -3.17
C ARG A 358 -16.10 -16.11 -4.37
N PHE A 359 -15.34 -17.11 -4.82
CA PHE A 359 -14.55 -17.00 -6.05
C PHE A 359 -15.45 -16.77 -7.26
N ASP A 360 -15.11 -15.77 -8.08
CA ASP A 360 -15.77 -15.46 -9.34
C ASP A 360 -14.74 -15.51 -10.49
N ALA A 361 -14.87 -16.51 -11.36
CA ALA A 361 -13.95 -16.74 -12.47
C ALA A 361 -13.99 -15.59 -13.51
N ALA A 362 -15.13 -14.92 -13.68
CA ALA A 362 -15.25 -13.80 -14.61
C ALA A 362 -14.52 -12.57 -14.07
N VAL A 363 -14.69 -12.25 -12.79
CA VAL A 363 -13.97 -11.16 -12.11
C VAL A 363 -12.49 -11.42 -12.11
N PHE A 364 -12.06 -12.65 -11.78
CA PHE A 364 -10.65 -13.07 -11.79
C PHE A 364 -10.02 -12.89 -13.17
N SER A 365 -10.71 -13.38 -14.21
CA SER A 365 -10.23 -13.27 -15.59
C SER A 365 -10.14 -11.83 -16.08
N ALA A 366 -11.14 -11.00 -15.74
CA ALA A 366 -11.14 -9.58 -16.08
C ALA A 366 -10.01 -8.81 -15.37
N ASP A 367 -9.72 -9.13 -14.12
CA ASP A 367 -8.61 -8.53 -13.35
C ASP A 367 -7.24 -8.90 -13.95
N LEU A 368 -7.05 -10.17 -14.34
CA LEU A 368 -5.85 -10.61 -15.02
C LEU A 368 -5.65 -9.90 -16.37
N GLU A 369 -6.73 -9.74 -17.15
CA GLU A 369 -6.64 -9.04 -18.43
C GLU A 369 -6.33 -7.55 -18.25
N ALA A 370 -6.93 -6.89 -17.27
CA ALA A 370 -6.60 -5.50 -16.93
C ALA A 370 -5.11 -5.31 -16.59
N ARG A 371 -4.53 -6.27 -15.85
CA ARG A 371 -3.09 -6.29 -15.54
C ARG A 371 -2.23 -6.57 -16.76
N HIS A 372 -2.64 -7.50 -17.60
CA HIS A 372 -1.96 -7.80 -18.87
C HIS A 372 -1.89 -6.56 -19.76
N VAL A 373 -3.02 -5.90 -20.00
CA VAL A 373 -3.08 -4.64 -20.77
C VAL A 373 -2.23 -3.55 -20.14
N ALA A 374 -2.16 -3.49 -18.80
CA ALA A 374 -1.30 -2.53 -18.11
C ALA A 374 0.21 -2.83 -18.33
N TRP A 375 0.61 -4.12 -18.33
CA TRP A 375 1.95 -4.55 -18.68
C TRP A 375 2.29 -4.23 -20.15
N GLU A 376 1.39 -4.50 -21.10
CA GLU A 376 1.58 -4.12 -22.51
C GLU A 376 1.80 -2.61 -22.67
N ARG A 377 0.97 -1.78 -22.04
CA ARG A 377 1.11 -0.31 -22.07
C ARG A 377 2.42 0.18 -21.47
N SER A 378 2.98 -0.54 -20.52
CA SER A 378 4.27 -0.21 -19.91
C SER A 378 5.47 -0.72 -20.73
N GLY A 379 5.26 -1.56 -21.73
CA GLY A 379 6.31 -2.24 -22.48
C GLY A 379 7.02 -3.34 -21.67
N GLN A 380 6.36 -3.88 -20.65
CA GLN A 380 6.88 -4.91 -19.72
C GLN A 380 6.05 -6.19 -19.76
N ALA A 381 5.31 -6.44 -20.83
CA ALA A 381 4.53 -7.67 -21.01
C ALA A 381 5.42 -8.82 -21.50
N ASP A 382 6.54 -9.07 -20.82
CA ASP A 382 7.36 -10.24 -21.07
C ASP A 382 6.73 -11.49 -20.43
N PRO A 383 7.06 -12.70 -20.92
CA PRO A 383 6.45 -13.94 -20.43
C PRO A 383 6.65 -14.17 -18.93
N GLU A 384 7.78 -13.75 -18.36
CA GLU A 384 8.06 -13.93 -16.93
C GLU A 384 7.18 -13.01 -16.07
N SER A 385 7.03 -11.74 -16.45
CA SER A 385 6.15 -10.79 -15.78
C SER A 385 4.70 -11.24 -15.79
N LEU A 386 4.23 -11.79 -16.93
CA LEU A 386 2.88 -12.33 -17.06
C LEU A 386 2.69 -13.59 -16.22
N LEU A 387 3.64 -14.52 -16.26
CA LEU A 387 3.61 -15.74 -15.46
C LEU A 387 3.62 -15.44 -13.95
N ASP A 388 4.41 -14.47 -13.53
CA ASP A 388 4.47 -14.03 -12.14
C ASP A 388 3.15 -13.37 -11.71
N THR A 389 2.53 -12.60 -12.58
CA THR A 389 1.20 -12.00 -12.34
C THR A 389 0.14 -13.08 -12.15
N LEU A 390 0.14 -14.10 -13.02
CA LEU A 390 -0.77 -15.22 -12.95
C LEU A 390 -0.57 -16.04 -11.66
N ARG A 391 0.68 -16.38 -11.33
CA ARG A 391 1.02 -17.13 -10.11
C ARG A 391 0.57 -16.39 -8.86
N ARG A 392 0.79 -15.09 -8.78
CA ARG A 392 0.35 -14.30 -7.61
C ARG A 392 -1.16 -14.25 -7.48
N ALA A 393 -1.87 -14.02 -8.57
CA ALA A 393 -3.32 -14.01 -8.55
C ALA A 393 -3.87 -15.38 -8.14
N HIS A 394 -3.33 -16.47 -8.70
CA HIS A 394 -3.68 -17.83 -8.31
C HIS A 394 -3.43 -18.10 -6.83
N HIS A 395 -2.23 -17.77 -6.32
CA HIS A 395 -1.91 -17.99 -4.90
C HIS A 395 -2.76 -17.14 -3.96
N ALA A 396 -3.12 -15.93 -4.35
CA ALA A 396 -4.03 -15.09 -3.59
C ALA A 396 -5.42 -15.75 -3.45
N GLU A 397 -5.98 -16.25 -4.56
CA GLU A 397 -7.30 -16.92 -4.51
C GLU A 397 -7.26 -18.25 -3.75
N VAL A 398 -6.23 -19.08 -3.94
CA VAL A 398 -6.05 -20.31 -3.13
C VAL A 398 -6.02 -19.96 -1.64
N PHE A 399 -5.33 -18.89 -1.27
CA PHE A 399 -5.24 -18.47 0.13
C PHE A 399 -6.57 -17.92 0.67
N ARG A 400 -7.31 -17.16 -0.13
CA ARG A 400 -8.66 -16.69 0.23
C ARG A 400 -9.63 -17.86 0.45
N THR A 401 -9.63 -18.85 -0.45
CA THR A 401 -10.43 -20.07 -0.29
C THR A 401 -10.02 -20.81 0.97
N LEU A 402 -8.70 -20.96 1.24
CA LEU A 402 -8.19 -21.56 2.46
C LEU A 402 -8.70 -20.83 3.73
N VAL A 403 -8.64 -19.49 3.75
CA VAL A 403 -9.11 -18.73 4.91
C VAL A 403 -10.58 -18.97 5.16
N ARG A 404 -11.42 -18.95 4.12
CA ARG A 404 -12.86 -19.23 4.23
C ARG A 404 -13.14 -20.65 4.72
N ASP A 405 -12.39 -21.63 4.24
CA ASP A 405 -12.50 -23.04 4.66
C ASP A 405 -12.15 -23.20 6.15
N VAL A 406 -10.96 -22.72 6.54
CA VAL A 406 -10.47 -22.84 7.92
C VAL A 406 -11.34 -22.04 8.92
N GLU A 407 -11.95 -20.95 8.49
CA GLU A 407 -12.93 -20.19 9.29
C GLU A 407 -14.36 -20.77 9.20
N ALA A 408 -14.56 -21.89 8.52
CA ALA A 408 -15.84 -22.59 8.32
C ALA A 408 -16.91 -21.72 7.63
N HIS A 409 -16.51 -20.87 6.72
CA HIS A 409 -17.41 -20.04 5.90
C HIS A 409 -17.89 -20.74 4.65
N ILE A 410 -17.23 -21.82 4.22
CA ILE A 410 -17.54 -22.62 3.05
C ILE A 410 -17.45 -24.11 3.35
N THR A 411 -18.23 -24.92 2.64
CA THR A 411 -18.19 -26.39 2.76
C THR A 411 -17.04 -27.00 1.96
N THR A 412 -16.75 -28.28 2.21
CA THR A 412 -15.69 -29.01 1.47
C THR A 412 -16.00 -29.08 -0.03
N GLU A 413 -17.28 -29.23 -0.40
CA GLU A 413 -17.73 -29.22 -1.79
C GLU A 413 -17.51 -27.86 -2.43
N GLU A 414 -17.83 -26.78 -1.71
CA GLU A 414 -17.59 -25.43 -2.18
C GLU A 414 -16.11 -25.11 -2.32
N VAL A 415 -15.23 -25.63 -1.45
CA VAL A 415 -13.77 -25.55 -1.63
C VAL A 415 -13.34 -26.21 -2.93
N ALA A 416 -13.86 -27.43 -3.20
CA ALA A 416 -13.52 -28.17 -4.40
C ALA A 416 -14.00 -27.45 -5.68
N ASP A 417 -15.18 -26.88 -5.64
CA ASP A 417 -15.75 -26.08 -6.74
C ASP A 417 -14.91 -24.83 -7.01
N GLU A 418 -14.59 -24.05 -5.97
CA GLU A 418 -13.79 -22.82 -6.10
C GLU A 418 -12.37 -23.10 -6.64
N LEU A 419 -11.69 -24.10 -6.08
CA LEU A 419 -10.35 -24.47 -6.53
C LEU A 419 -10.33 -25.05 -7.96
N SER A 420 -11.40 -25.75 -8.36
CA SER A 420 -11.54 -26.26 -9.72
C SER A 420 -11.83 -25.13 -10.70
N ALA A 421 -12.74 -24.22 -10.36
CA ALA A 421 -13.04 -23.04 -11.17
C ALA A 421 -11.82 -22.10 -11.31
N LEU A 422 -11.04 -21.95 -10.26
CA LEU A 422 -9.77 -21.21 -10.29
C LEU A 422 -8.76 -21.87 -11.24
N ALA A 423 -8.65 -23.19 -11.20
CA ALA A 423 -7.76 -23.92 -12.10
C ALA A 423 -8.19 -23.75 -13.56
N ASP A 424 -9.49 -23.89 -13.85
CA ASP A 424 -10.05 -23.72 -15.20
C ASP A 424 -9.77 -22.30 -15.72
N ALA A 425 -10.07 -21.26 -14.93
CA ALA A 425 -9.81 -19.86 -15.30
C ALA A 425 -8.31 -19.57 -15.50
N THR A 426 -7.45 -20.17 -14.67
CA THR A 426 -5.99 -20.02 -14.77
C THR A 426 -5.47 -20.68 -16.06
N LEU A 427 -5.91 -21.89 -16.38
CA LEU A 427 -5.53 -22.60 -17.61
C LEU A 427 -5.98 -21.87 -18.85
N GLU A 428 -7.22 -21.36 -18.85
CA GLU A 428 -7.75 -20.57 -19.97
C GLU A 428 -6.92 -19.31 -20.24
N ARG A 429 -6.60 -18.54 -19.19
CA ARG A 429 -5.77 -17.33 -19.33
C ARG A 429 -4.34 -17.66 -19.73
N THR A 430 -3.75 -18.72 -19.18
CA THR A 430 -2.41 -19.18 -19.54
C THR A 430 -2.36 -19.54 -21.03
N LEU A 431 -3.33 -20.30 -21.49
CA LEU A 431 -3.41 -20.71 -22.90
C LEU A 431 -3.56 -19.50 -23.83
N ALA A 432 -4.47 -18.58 -23.51
CA ALA A 432 -4.70 -17.38 -24.30
C ALA A 432 -3.44 -16.52 -24.39
N TRP A 433 -2.75 -16.30 -23.28
CA TRP A 433 -1.52 -15.50 -23.27
C TRP A 433 -0.36 -16.20 -23.96
N ALA A 434 -0.17 -17.49 -23.74
CA ALA A 434 0.87 -18.27 -24.40
C ALA A 434 0.66 -18.29 -25.93
N TRP A 435 -0.57 -18.46 -26.38
CA TRP A 435 -0.91 -18.45 -27.80
C TRP A 435 -0.62 -17.10 -28.45
N LYS A 436 -0.99 -16.01 -27.80
CA LYS A 436 -0.72 -14.63 -28.26
C LYS A 436 0.79 -14.33 -28.40
N HIS A 437 1.63 -14.99 -27.59
CA HIS A 437 3.09 -14.82 -27.62
C HIS A 437 3.81 -15.74 -28.60
N LEU A 438 3.12 -16.69 -29.24
CA LEU A 438 3.71 -17.56 -30.25
C LEU A 438 4.03 -16.74 -31.52
N LYS A 439 5.31 -16.70 -31.89
CA LYS A 439 5.78 -15.96 -33.08
C LYS A 439 5.25 -16.50 -34.40
N GLN A 440 4.90 -17.79 -34.44
CA GLN A 440 4.42 -18.49 -35.62
C GLN A 440 3.12 -19.24 -35.37
N ALA A 441 2.17 -18.57 -34.69
CA ALA A 441 0.84 -19.12 -34.53
C ALA A 441 0.19 -19.27 -35.92
N HIS A 442 -0.11 -20.51 -36.30
CA HIS A 442 -0.71 -20.83 -37.61
C HIS A 442 -2.17 -20.34 -37.75
N ARG A 443 -2.79 -19.87 -36.67
CA ARG A 443 -4.17 -19.36 -36.58
C ARG A 443 -4.26 -18.31 -35.46
N PRO A 444 -5.28 -17.43 -35.50
CA PRO A 444 -5.54 -16.48 -34.42
C PRO A 444 -5.89 -17.16 -33.09
N GLU A 445 -6.59 -18.32 -33.15
CA GLU A 445 -7.01 -19.04 -31.95
C GLU A 445 -6.50 -20.50 -31.99
N PRO A 446 -6.16 -21.10 -30.82
CA PRO A 446 -5.71 -22.48 -30.75
C PRO A 446 -6.85 -23.44 -31.10
N ARG A 447 -6.55 -24.50 -31.87
CA ARG A 447 -7.46 -25.63 -32.11
C ARG A 447 -6.97 -26.88 -31.38
N PHE A 448 -6.78 -26.77 -30.07
CA PHE A 448 -6.58 -27.93 -29.21
C PHE A 448 -7.33 -27.72 -27.90
N ALA A 449 -7.56 -28.80 -27.18
CA ALA A 449 -8.21 -28.77 -25.87
C ALA A 449 -7.29 -29.31 -24.79
N VAL A 450 -7.36 -28.73 -23.61
CA VAL A 450 -6.77 -29.28 -22.39
C VAL A 450 -7.83 -30.16 -21.73
N ILE A 451 -7.54 -31.44 -21.58
CA ILE A 451 -8.48 -32.40 -20.97
C ILE A 451 -8.00 -32.69 -19.56
N ALA A 452 -8.85 -32.41 -18.57
CA ALA A 452 -8.59 -32.68 -17.18
C ALA A 452 -9.08 -34.09 -16.79
N TYR A 453 -8.27 -34.81 -16.01
CA TYR A 453 -8.59 -36.09 -15.41
C TYR A 453 -8.45 -36.04 -13.89
N GLY A 454 -8.91 -37.08 -13.20
CA GLY A 454 -8.79 -37.21 -11.76
C GLY A 454 -9.52 -36.10 -11.02
N LYS A 455 -8.92 -35.55 -9.99
CA LYS A 455 -9.53 -34.53 -9.10
C LYS A 455 -9.97 -33.26 -9.86
N LEU A 456 -9.20 -32.81 -10.85
CA LEU A 456 -9.58 -31.64 -11.63
C LEU A 456 -10.75 -31.96 -12.57
N GLY A 457 -10.72 -33.10 -13.25
CA GLY A 457 -11.81 -33.54 -14.13
C GLY A 457 -13.12 -33.81 -13.37
N GLY A 458 -13.02 -34.35 -12.17
CA GLY A 458 -14.16 -34.63 -11.28
C GLY A 458 -14.61 -33.43 -10.44
N LYS A 459 -13.91 -32.28 -10.52
CA LYS A 459 -14.14 -31.11 -9.66
C LYS A 459 -14.01 -31.43 -8.15
N GLU A 460 -13.05 -32.28 -7.81
CA GLU A 460 -12.76 -32.70 -6.42
C GLU A 460 -11.38 -32.18 -5.96
N ARG A 461 -11.01 -30.97 -6.43
CA ARG A 461 -9.69 -30.43 -6.18
C ARG A 461 -9.56 -29.92 -4.74
N GLY A 462 -8.48 -30.35 -4.07
CA GLY A 462 -8.04 -29.80 -2.77
C GLY A 462 -6.81 -28.90 -2.93
N TYR A 463 -6.21 -28.54 -1.80
CA TYR A 463 -5.04 -27.63 -1.72
C TYR A 463 -3.70 -28.28 -2.14
N GLY A 464 -3.65 -29.57 -2.44
CA GLY A 464 -2.45 -30.33 -2.79
C GLY A 464 -2.48 -30.94 -4.17
#